data_6dc75543e03c42f3ec01ef5680481855
#
_entry.id   6dc75543e03c42f3ec01ef5680481855
#
_cell.length_a   1.000
_cell.length_b   1.000
_cell.length_c   1.000
_cell.angle_alpha   90.00
_cell.angle_beta   90.00
_cell.angle_gamma   90.00
#
_symmetry.space_group_name_H-M   'P 1'
#
loop_
_entity.id
_entity.type
_entity.pdbx_description
1 polymer ?
#
loop_
_entity_poly.entity_id
_entity_poly.type
_entity_poly.pdbx_seq_one_letter_code
_entity_poly.pdbx_strand_id
1 'polypeptide(L)'
;MRHVQMLLKPASGLCGLRCRYCFYHDETAKREQASYGIMEEAVLEAVIQRALASATQSCTFSFQGGEPTLAGLDFFRRAVELARQYNKNRAQVRFSLQTNGMDLTPAWADFLAENRFLVGLSLDGVKETHDANRVTPQGEGTFQRVLRAVQLLESHGAAFNILTVVNRQTAPQVERIYRFYQRSHLGYLQFIPCLDPLGEAPGEQDYSLSPQEYGRFLCRLFDLWYQDAVGQQAPSIRQFENYIEMLLGFPPEACGMAGVCGMQHVVEADGSVYP
;
A
#
# COMPACT_ATOMS: atom_id res chain seq x y z
N MET A 1 22.43 -5.62 10.92
CA MET A 1 21.98 -5.59 9.50
C MET A 1 22.19 -4.20 8.93
N ARG A 2 22.55 -4.04 7.63
CA ARG A 2 22.67 -2.69 7.05
C ARG A 2 21.32 -2.02 6.86
N HIS A 3 20.36 -2.75 6.31
CA HIS A 3 19.00 -2.31 6.05
C HIS A 3 18.03 -3.22 6.77
N VAL A 4 17.02 -2.64 7.40
CA VAL A 4 15.92 -3.37 8.07
C VAL A 4 14.61 -2.84 7.52
N GLN A 5 13.70 -3.76 7.16
CA GLN A 5 12.36 -3.42 6.70
C GLN A 5 11.34 -4.18 7.55
N MET A 6 10.47 -3.41 8.19
CA MET A 6 9.41 -3.94 9.06
C MET A 6 8.06 -3.52 8.49
N LEU A 7 7.18 -4.48 8.23
CA LEU A 7 5.78 -4.22 7.92
C LEU A 7 4.96 -4.52 9.16
N LEU A 8 4.37 -3.50 9.77
CA LEU A 8 3.56 -3.62 10.96
C LEU A 8 2.08 -3.65 10.59
N LYS A 9 1.32 -4.55 11.23
CA LYS A 9 -0.13 -4.65 11.10
C LYS A 9 -0.81 -4.14 12.39
N PRO A 10 -0.87 -2.80 12.61
CA PRO A 10 -1.28 -2.24 13.90
C PRO A 10 -2.73 -2.52 14.26
N ALA A 11 -3.58 -2.80 13.27
CA ALA A 11 -4.98 -3.16 13.47
C ALA A 11 -5.27 -4.61 13.04
N SER A 12 -4.23 -5.47 12.89
CA SER A 12 -4.37 -6.85 12.44
C SER A 12 -5.19 -6.94 11.14
N GLY A 13 -6.29 -7.70 11.13
CA GLY A 13 -7.23 -7.79 10.00
C GLY A 13 -8.42 -6.84 10.07
N LEU A 14 -8.49 -5.96 11.07
CA LEU A 14 -9.63 -5.04 11.24
C LEU A 14 -9.65 -4.00 10.11
N CYS A 15 -10.83 -3.81 9.50
CA CYS A 15 -11.04 -2.82 8.44
C CYS A 15 -12.48 -2.34 8.42
N GLY A 16 -12.70 -1.05 8.14
CA GLY A 16 -14.01 -0.44 7.94
C GLY A 16 -14.64 -0.75 6.58
N LEU A 17 -13.90 -1.37 5.64
CA LEU A 17 -14.38 -1.72 4.31
C LEU A 17 -14.55 -3.23 4.13
N ARG A 18 -15.28 -3.58 3.05
CA ARG A 18 -15.47 -4.96 2.57
C ARG A 18 -15.14 -5.04 1.07
N CYS A 19 -13.86 -4.79 0.75
CA CYS A 19 -13.38 -4.90 -0.63
C CYS A 19 -13.50 -6.35 -1.11
N ARG A 20 -14.08 -6.57 -2.30
CA ARG A 20 -14.41 -7.92 -2.81
C ARG A 20 -13.19 -8.83 -2.97
N TYR A 21 -12.09 -8.28 -3.41
CA TYR A 21 -10.81 -8.98 -3.66
C TYR A 21 -9.82 -8.88 -2.49
N CYS A 22 -10.26 -8.52 -1.28
CA CYS A 22 -9.34 -8.25 -0.17
C CYS A 22 -8.68 -9.52 0.33
N PHE A 23 -7.42 -9.74 0.01
CA PHE A 23 -6.68 -10.91 0.48
C PHE A 23 -6.49 -10.94 2.00
N TYR A 24 -6.47 -9.78 2.69
CA TYR A 24 -6.44 -9.74 4.15
C TYR A 24 -7.74 -10.26 4.76
N HIS A 25 -8.87 -10.00 4.12
CA HIS A 25 -10.15 -10.55 4.58
C HIS A 25 -10.20 -12.06 4.38
N ASP A 26 -9.72 -12.56 3.25
CA ASP A 26 -9.59 -13.98 2.98
C ASP A 26 -8.63 -14.66 3.97
N GLU A 27 -7.45 -14.08 4.19
CA GLU A 27 -6.45 -14.55 5.15
C GLU A 27 -7.05 -14.64 6.57
N THR A 28 -7.74 -13.61 7.03
CA THR A 28 -8.33 -13.57 8.38
C THR A 28 -9.46 -14.58 8.55
N ALA A 29 -10.20 -14.87 7.50
CA ALA A 29 -11.28 -15.87 7.54
C ALA A 29 -10.76 -17.32 7.64
N LYS A 30 -9.49 -17.56 7.26
CA LYS A 30 -8.84 -18.88 7.24
C LYS A 30 -7.88 -19.11 8.42
N ARG A 31 -7.70 -18.13 9.29
CA ARG A 31 -6.89 -18.26 10.52
C ARG A 31 -7.70 -18.77 11.69
N GLU A 32 -7.05 -19.46 12.63
CA GLU A 32 -7.64 -19.81 13.93
C GLU A 32 -8.07 -18.55 14.70
N GLN A 33 -7.20 -17.51 14.68
CA GLN A 33 -7.47 -16.19 15.26
C GLN A 33 -7.64 -15.17 14.12
N ALA A 34 -8.86 -14.77 13.84
CA ALA A 34 -9.19 -13.84 12.75
C ALA A 34 -8.56 -12.45 12.96
N SER A 35 -8.45 -11.97 14.19
CA SER A 35 -7.84 -10.68 14.52
C SER A 35 -7.23 -10.71 15.91
N TYR A 36 -6.07 -10.09 16.06
CA TYR A 36 -5.42 -9.83 17.35
C TYR A 36 -5.74 -8.44 17.92
N GLY A 37 -6.72 -7.75 17.33
CA GLY A 37 -7.10 -6.40 17.77
C GLY A 37 -6.12 -5.31 17.34
N ILE A 38 -5.98 -4.31 18.18
CA ILE A 38 -5.03 -3.20 17.98
C ILE A 38 -3.72 -3.53 18.70
N MET A 39 -2.60 -3.28 18.03
CA MET A 39 -1.26 -3.48 18.59
C MET A 39 -1.05 -2.65 19.85
N GLU A 40 -0.65 -3.30 20.92
CA GLU A 40 -0.34 -2.61 22.18
C GLU A 40 0.96 -1.80 22.07
N GLU A 41 1.05 -0.71 22.85
CA GLU A 41 2.24 0.16 22.86
C GLU A 41 3.51 -0.61 23.22
N ALA A 42 3.45 -1.55 24.14
CA ALA A 42 4.59 -2.37 24.53
C ALA A 42 5.14 -3.22 23.37
N VAL A 43 4.25 -3.74 22.51
CA VAL A 43 4.63 -4.48 21.30
C VAL A 43 5.29 -3.53 20.29
N LEU A 44 4.68 -2.38 20.02
CA LEU A 44 5.22 -1.35 19.15
C LEU A 44 6.63 -0.92 19.57
N GLU A 45 6.82 -0.65 20.87
CA GLU A 45 8.11 -0.26 21.44
C GLU A 45 9.16 -1.35 21.27
N ALA A 46 8.83 -2.59 21.57
CA ALA A 46 9.75 -3.73 21.42
C ALA A 46 10.18 -3.94 19.96
N VAL A 47 9.25 -3.79 19.01
CA VAL A 47 9.53 -3.90 17.57
C VAL A 47 10.47 -2.79 17.11
N ILE A 48 10.16 -1.54 17.44
CA ILE A 48 10.98 -0.39 17.01
C ILE A 48 12.37 -0.45 17.64
N GLN A 49 12.47 -0.77 18.93
CA GLN A 49 13.75 -0.91 19.61
C GLN A 49 14.63 -1.98 18.97
N ARG A 50 14.10 -3.19 18.74
CA ARG A 50 14.86 -4.29 18.14
C ARG A 50 15.27 -4.02 16.70
N ALA A 51 14.37 -3.46 15.90
CA ALA A 51 14.65 -3.10 14.51
C ALA A 51 15.80 -2.08 14.42
N LEU A 52 15.73 -1.01 15.22
CA LEU A 52 16.75 0.05 15.23
C LEU A 52 18.07 -0.38 15.87
N ALA A 53 18.05 -1.28 16.85
CA ALA A 53 19.29 -1.88 17.37
C ALA A 53 20.04 -2.67 16.30
N SER A 54 19.33 -3.27 15.35
CA SER A 54 19.89 -4.07 14.25
C SER A 54 20.28 -3.24 13.02
N ALA A 55 19.58 -2.12 12.77
CA ALA A 55 19.79 -1.28 11.59
C ALA A 55 21.01 -0.38 11.74
N THR A 56 21.94 -0.42 10.74
CA THR A 56 23.13 0.46 10.74
C THR A 56 23.14 1.50 9.62
N GLN A 57 22.33 1.33 8.57
CA GLN A 57 22.21 2.29 7.46
C GLN A 57 20.78 2.83 7.32
N SER A 58 19.79 1.94 7.21
CA SER A 58 18.40 2.38 7.13
C SER A 58 17.44 1.42 7.85
N CYS A 59 16.34 1.98 8.34
CA CYS A 59 15.22 1.25 8.90
C CYS A 59 13.91 1.80 8.31
N THR A 60 13.12 0.93 7.68
CA THR A 60 11.82 1.31 7.15
C THR A 60 10.72 0.66 7.97
N PHE A 61 9.79 1.48 8.45
CA PHE A 61 8.56 1.03 9.11
C PHE A 61 7.39 1.29 8.19
N SER A 62 6.81 0.22 7.65
CA SER A 62 5.64 0.25 6.78
C SER A 62 4.42 -0.20 7.58
N PHE A 63 3.37 0.61 7.62
CA PHE A 63 2.13 0.27 8.30
C PHE A 63 1.09 -0.16 7.27
N GLN A 64 0.64 -1.40 7.39
CA GLN A 64 -0.31 -2.03 6.47
C GLN A 64 -1.15 -3.06 7.26
N GLY A 65 -1.99 -3.82 6.61
CA GLY A 65 -2.83 -4.84 7.23
C GLY A 65 -4.28 -4.65 6.85
N GLY A 66 -5.24 -4.74 7.78
CA GLY A 66 -6.62 -4.34 7.54
C GLY A 66 -6.69 -2.84 7.17
N GLU A 67 -7.05 -1.99 8.10
CA GLU A 67 -6.89 -0.54 7.95
C GLU A 67 -6.05 0.00 9.12
N PRO A 68 -4.78 0.37 8.89
CA PRO A 68 -3.87 0.80 9.96
C PRO A 68 -4.34 2.01 10.74
N THR A 69 -5.08 2.94 10.10
CA THR A 69 -5.57 4.17 10.74
C THR A 69 -6.54 3.91 11.89
N LEU A 70 -7.12 2.70 11.97
CA LEU A 70 -7.95 2.28 13.11
C LEU A 70 -7.18 2.20 14.43
N ALA A 71 -5.85 2.11 14.40
CA ALA A 71 -5.04 2.21 15.61
C ALA A 71 -5.01 3.64 16.21
N GLY A 72 -5.51 4.63 15.46
CA GLY A 72 -5.57 6.02 15.90
C GLY A 72 -4.27 6.80 15.69
N LEU A 73 -4.37 8.12 15.57
CA LEU A 73 -3.24 8.99 15.28
C LEU A 73 -2.17 8.96 16.38
N ASP A 74 -2.56 8.78 17.65
CA ASP A 74 -1.63 8.76 18.77
C ASP A 74 -0.69 7.55 18.74
N PHE A 75 -1.16 6.41 18.22
CA PHE A 75 -0.30 5.25 17.95
C PHE A 75 0.85 5.63 17.00
N PHE A 76 0.57 6.35 15.93
CA PHE A 76 1.59 6.75 14.95
C PHE A 76 2.51 7.85 15.48
N ARG A 77 1.99 8.78 16.29
CA ARG A 77 2.82 9.75 17.03
C ARG A 77 3.82 9.03 17.93
N ARG A 78 3.34 8.03 18.66
CA ARG A 78 4.17 7.21 19.52
C ARG A 78 5.22 6.43 18.74
N ALA A 79 4.87 5.88 17.59
CA ALA A 79 5.83 5.19 16.70
C ALA A 79 6.99 6.11 16.29
N VAL A 80 6.70 7.34 15.92
CA VAL A 80 7.73 8.34 15.55
C VAL A 80 8.60 8.73 16.73
N GLU A 81 8.01 8.94 17.91
CA GLU A 81 8.74 9.24 19.15
C GLU A 81 9.70 8.11 19.52
N LEU A 82 9.21 6.87 19.53
CA LEU A 82 10.01 5.67 19.82
C LEU A 82 11.16 5.52 18.80
N ALA A 83 10.87 5.77 17.53
CA ALA A 83 11.92 5.70 16.49
C ALA A 83 13.02 6.74 16.73
N ARG A 84 12.68 7.96 17.15
CA ARG A 84 13.66 8.99 17.55
C ARG A 84 14.44 8.59 18.79
N GLN A 85 13.75 8.03 19.79
CA GLN A 85 14.35 7.61 21.07
C GLN A 85 15.37 6.47 20.89
N TYR A 86 15.02 5.45 20.08
CA TYR A 86 15.83 4.23 19.93
C TYR A 86 16.84 4.24 18.80
N ASN A 87 16.84 5.25 17.90
CA ASN A 87 17.77 5.34 16.79
C ASN A 87 19.19 5.76 17.23
N LYS A 88 19.85 4.95 18.05
CA LYS A 88 21.22 5.21 18.54
C LYS A 88 22.27 5.09 17.44
N ASN A 89 22.03 4.24 16.44
CA ASN A 89 22.91 4.02 15.29
C ASN A 89 22.82 5.14 14.24
N ARG A 90 21.93 6.13 14.41
CA ARG A 90 21.64 7.19 13.42
C ARG A 90 21.30 6.65 12.04
N ALA A 91 20.63 5.50 11.98
CA ALA A 91 20.12 4.95 10.73
C ALA A 91 19.10 5.90 10.10
N GLN A 92 19.04 5.90 8.77
CA GLN A 92 17.98 6.64 8.08
C GLN A 92 16.64 5.95 8.32
N VAL A 93 15.76 6.56 9.11
CA VAL A 93 14.41 6.04 9.35
C VAL A 93 13.45 6.57 8.30
N ARG A 94 12.64 5.66 7.74
CA ARG A 94 11.57 5.96 6.79
C ARG A 94 10.26 5.36 7.29
N PHE A 95 9.17 6.08 7.04
CA PHE A 95 7.82 5.63 7.38
C PHE A 95 6.96 5.57 6.13
N SER A 96 6.12 4.54 6.01
CA SER A 96 5.07 4.48 5.01
C SER A 96 3.77 3.97 5.62
N LEU A 97 2.65 4.43 5.07
CA LEU A 97 1.30 4.06 5.49
C LEU A 97 0.50 3.67 4.27
N GLN A 98 0.00 2.43 4.21
CA GLN A 98 -0.99 2.05 3.21
C GLN A 98 -2.39 2.11 3.81
N THR A 99 -3.26 2.91 3.22
CA THR A 99 -4.60 3.18 3.76
C THR A 99 -5.66 3.24 2.67
N ASN A 100 -6.90 2.95 3.05
CA ASN A 100 -8.08 3.19 2.23
C ASN A 100 -8.54 4.66 2.24
N GLY A 101 -7.98 5.50 3.10
CA GLY A 101 -8.24 6.93 3.18
C GLY A 101 -9.53 7.35 3.87
N MET A 102 -10.32 6.40 4.43
CA MET A 102 -11.64 6.70 4.98
C MET A 102 -11.59 7.55 6.26
N ASP A 103 -10.55 7.39 7.05
CA ASP A 103 -10.41 7.97 8.39
C ASP A 103 -9.41 9.14 8.44
N LEU A 104 -8.90 9.57 7.27
CA LEU A 104 -7.97 10.69 7.21
C LEU A 104 -8.70 12.01 7.52
N THR A 105 -8.11 12.78 8.44
CA THR A 105 -8.54 14.10 8.88
C THR A 105 -7.42 15.12 8.64
N PRO A 106 -7.66 16.45 8.76
CA PRO A 106 -6.59 17.44 8.68
C PRO A 106 -5.42 17.14 9.63
N ALA A 107 -5.69 16.71 10.87
CA ALA A 107 -4.65 16.35 11.83
C ALA A 107 -3.80 15.14 11.36
N TRP A 108 -4.39 14.17 10.64
CA TRP A 108 -3.65 13.10 10.00
C TRP A 108 -2.75 13.63 8.88
N ALA A 109 -3.30 14.48 8.01
CA ALA A 109 -2.54 15.00 6.88
C ALA A 109 -1.35 15.86 7.33
N ASP A 110 -1.53 16.72 8.33
CA ASP A 110 -0.44 17.48 8.97
C ASP A 110 0.64 16.54 9.53
N PHE A 111 0.24 15.56 10.32
CA PHE A 111 1.17 14.60 10.91
C PHE A 111 1.98 13.82 9.86
N LEU A 112 1.31 13.35 8.80
CA LEU A 112 1.94 12.59 7.72
C LEU A 112 2.96 13.45 6.97
N ALA A 113 2.62 14.71 6.66
CA ALA A 113 3.50 15.67 6.01
C ALA A 113 4.72 16.02 6.89
N GLU A 114 4.50 16.40 8.15
CA GLU A 114 5.55 16.79 9.10
C GLU A 114 6.57 15.68 9.35
N ASN A 115 6.11 14.43 9.42
CA ASN A 115 6.96 13.26 9.67
C ASN A 115 7.39 12.52 8.39
N ARG A 116 7.12 13.12 7.21
CA ARG A 116 7.54 12.62 5.88
C ARG A 116 7.15 11.16 5.63
N PHE A 117 5.92 10.82 5.98
CA PHE A 117 5.36 9.53 5.59
C PHE A 117 5.14 9.47 4.09
N LEU A 118 5.44 8.33 3.48
CA LEU A 118 4.93 8.01 2.16
C LEU A 118 3.57 7.31 2.32
N VAL A 119 2.52 7.93 1.82
CA VAL A 119 1.17 7.37 1.91
C VAL A 119 0.83 6.61 0.64
N GLY A 120 0.53 5.33 0.76
CA GLY A 120 -0.07 4.52 -0.30
C GLY A 120 -1.60 4.59 -0.20
N LEU A 121 -2.23 5.43 -1.03
CA LEU A 121 -3.67 5.60 -0.99
C LEU A 121 -4.36 4.66 -1.99
N SER A 122 -5.30 3.87 -1.50
CA SER A 122 -6.02 2.87 -2.30
C SER A 122 -7.11 3.51 -3.17
N LEU A 123 -6.92 3.52 -4.50
CA LEU A 123 -7.90 4.03 -5.47
C LEU A 123 -7.88 3.21 -6.76
N ASP A 124 -8.99 2.55 -7.10
CA ASP A 124 -9.07 1.66 -8.26
C ASP A 124 -9.63 2.36 -9.51
N GLY A 125 -8.96 3.42 -9.93
CA GLY A 125 -9.32 4.13 -11.14
C GLY A 125 -10.53 5.04 -11.00
N VAL A 126 -11.48 4.91 -11.92
CA VAL A 126 -12.70 5.73 -11.97
C VAL A 126 -13.76 5.21 -11.00
N LYS A 127 -14.83 6.01 -10.79
CA LYS A 127 -15.89 5.70 -9.82
C LYS A 127 -16.46 4.29 -10.01
N GLU A 128 -16.74 3.91 -11.23
CA GLU A 128 -17.38 2.62 -11.54
C GLU A 128 -16.48 1.43 -11.19
N THR A 129 -15.19 1.51 -11.50
CA THR A 129 -14.23 0.44 -11.16
C THR A 129 -13.93 0.40 -9.67
N HIS A 130 -13.84 1.55 -9.02
CA HIS A 130 -13.60 1.65 -7.60
C HIS A 130 -14.78 1.15 -6.78
N ASP A 131 -15.98 1.70 -7.01
CA ASP A 131 -17.17 1.39 -6.22
C ASP A 131 -17.73 -0.02 -6.51
N ALA A 132 -17.32 -0.65 -7.62
CA ALA A 132 -17.63 -2.06 -7.86
C ALA A 132 -16.93 -3.01 -6.88
N ASN A 133 -15.80 -2.59 -6.32
CA ASN A 133 -14.94 -3.45 -5.50
C ASN A 133 -14.72 -2.95 -4.07
N ARG A 134 -14.56 -1.63 -3.88
CA ARG A 134 -14.26 -1.04 -2.56
C ARG A 134 -15.51 -0.44 -1.95
N VAL A 135 -16.16 -1.25 -1.15
CA VAL A 135 -17.47 -0.92 -0.55
C VAL A 135 -17.42 -0.94 0.97
N THR A 136 -18.33 -0.20 1.60
CA THR A 136 -18.61 -0.31 3.02
C THR A 136 -19.27 -1.66 3.35
N PRO A 137 -19.40 -2.06 4.63
CA PRO A 137 -20.17 -3.25 5.01
C PRO A 137 -21.64 -3.21 4.55
N GLN A 138 -22.19 -2.02 4.29
CA GLN A 138 -23.55 -1.81 3.77
C GLN A 138 -23.61 -1.86 2.24
N GLY A 139 -22.49 -2.05 1.55
CA GLY A 139 -22.41 -2.11 0.08
C GLY A 139 -22.33 -0.75 -0.60
N GLU A 140 -22.09 0.34 0.14
CA GLU A 140 -21.95 1.68 -0.41
C GLU A 140 -20.55 1.89 -1.00
N GLY A 141 -20.49 2.53 -2.18
CA GLY A 141 -19.23 2.89 -2.82
C GLY A 141 -18.46 3.97 -2.04
N THR A 142 -17.13 3.95 -2.15
CA THR A 142 -16.25 4.81 -1.35
C THR A 142 -15.44 5.83 -2.17
N PHE A 143 -15.59 5.85 -3.50
CA PHE A 143 -14.82 6.68 -4.42
C PHE A 143 -14.75 8.17 -4.02
N GLN A 144 -15.90 8.80 -3.71
CA GLN A 144 -15.93 10.21 -3.35
C GLN A 144 -15.21 10.51 -2.02
N ARG A 145 -15.21 9.55 -1.09
CA ARG A 145 -14.47 9.68 0.17
C ARG A 145 -12.96 9.63 -0.06
N VAL A 146 -12.51 8.73 -0.94
CA VAL A 146 -11.09 8.63 -1.31
C VAL A 146 -10.62 9.89 -2.05
N LEU A 147 -11.42 10.45 -2.95
CA LEU A 147 -11.06 11.72 -3.60
C LEU A 147 -10.93 12.88 -2.62
N ARG A 148 -11.76 12.92 -1.57
CA ARG A 148 -11.56 13.90 -0.48
C ARG A 148 -10.25 13.67 0.27
N ALA A 149 -9.86 12.39 0.47
CA ALA A 149 -8.55 12.08 1.06
C ALA A 149 -7.39 12.52 0.17
N VAL A 150 -7.48 12.37 -1.16
CA VAL A 150 -6.51 12.93 -2.11
C VAL A 150 -6.36 14.44 -1.91
N GLN A 151 -7.46 15.18 -1.97
CA GLN A 151 -7.46 16.64 -1.81
C GLN A 151 -6.88 17.07 -0.46
N LEU A 152 -7.17 16.31 0.59
CA LEU A 152 -6.63 16.55 1.92
C LEU A 152 -5.12 16.38 1.97
N LEU A 153 -4.59 15.26 1.45
CA LEU A 153 -3.15 15.01 1.41
C LEU A 153 -2.42 16.06 0.57
N GLU A 154 -2.95 16.42 -0.60
CA GLU A 154 -2.38 17.46 -1.46
C GLU A 154 -2.34 18.82 -0.76
N SER A 155 -3.44 19.25 -0.16
CA SER A 155 -3.54 20.57 0.49
C SER A 155 -2.63 20.74 1.71
N HIS A 156 -2.25 19.63 2.36
CA HIS A 156 -1.31 19.62 3.49
C HIS A 156 0.12 19.24 3.07
N GLY A 157 0.39 19.00 1.79
CA GLY A 157 1.72 18.66 1.28
C GLY A 157 2.25 17.30 1.72
N ALA A 158 1.38 16.37 2.07
CA ALA A 158 1.75 14.99 2.39
C ALA A 158 2.13 14.22 1.11
N ALA A 159 3.25 13.51 1.12
CA ALA A 159 3.67 12.70 -0.01
C ALA A 159 2.80 11.43 -0.12
N PHE A 160 2.22 11.20 -1.29
CA PHE A 160 1.42 10.00 -1.53
C PHE A 160 1.56 9.46 -2.95
N ASN A 161 1.28 8.16 -3.09
CA ASN A 161 1.09 7.47 -4.35
C ASN A 161 -0.26 6.76 -4.37
N ILE A 162 -0.77 6.52 -5.57
CA ILE A 162 -2.02 5.78 -5.78
C ILE A 162 -1.73 4.30 -5.99
N LEU A 163 -2.38 3.45 -5.21
CA LEU A 163 -2.35 2.00 -5.35
C LEU A 163 -3.66 1.52 -5.96
N THR A 164 -3.57 0.98 -7.17
CA THR A 164 -4.71 0.45 -7.93
C THR A 164 -4.62 -1.06 -8.00
N VAL A 165 -5.63 -1.77 -7.51
CA VAL A 165 -5.74 -3.21 -7.73
C VAL A 165 -6.33 -3.47 -9.11
N VAL A 166 -5.58 -4.19 -9.93
CA VAL A 166 -6.00 -4.62 -11.27
C VAL A 166 -6.66 -5.99 -11.15
N ASN A 167 -7.92 -6.06 -11.52
CA ASN A 167 -8.71 -7.28 -11.57
C ASN A 167 -9.40 -7.42 -12.94
N ARG A 168 -10.21 -8.47 -13.15
CA ARG A 168 -10.93 -8.71 -14.41
C ARG A 168 -11.80 -7.53 -14.86
N GLN A 169 -12.32 -6.75 -13.92
CA GLN A 169 -13.21 -5.61 -14.21
C GLN A 169 -12.41 -4.33 -14.49
N THR A 170 -11.28 -4.13 -13.83
CA THR A 170 -10.42 -2.95 -14.01
C THR A 170 -9.50 -3.07 -15.22
N ALA A 171 -9.01 -4.27 -15.53
CA ALA A 171 -8.04 -4.48 -16.62
C ALA A 171 -8.52 -3.95 -18.00
N PRO A 172 -9.77 -4.16 -18.44
CA PRO A 172 -10.24 -3.62 -19.70
C PRO A 172 -10.41 -2.10 -19.72
N GLN A 173 -10.40 -1.43 -18.54
CA GLN A 173 -10.61 0.01 -18.39
C GLN A 173 -9.29 0.80 -18.34
N VAL A 174 -8.17 0.19 -18.67
CA VAL A 174 -6.81 0.75 -18.52
C VAL A 174 -6.67 2.17 -19.06
N GLU A 175 -7.17 2.45 -20.27
CA GLU A 175 -7.08 3.78 -20.87
C GLU A 175 -7.92 4.81 -20.12
N ARG A 176 -9.15 4.45 -19.73
CA ARG A 176 -10.04 5.33 -18.96
C ARG A 176 -9.45 5.65 -17.59
N ILE A 177 -8.86 4.65 -16.91
CA ILE A 177 -8.19 4.80 -15.62
C ILE A 177 -6.97 5.69 -15.75
N TYR A 178 -6.11 5.41 -16.73
CA TYR A 178 -4.90 6.18 -16.97
C TYR A 178 -5.20 7.66 -17.25
N ARG A 179 -6.15 7.93 -18.17
CA ARG A 179 -6.58 9.30 -18.48
C ARG A 179 -7.27 10.02 -17.31
N PHE A 180 -7.96 9.28 -16.45
CA PHE A 180 -8.51 9.84 -15.22
C PHE A 180 -7.40 10.31 -14.29
N TYR A 181 -6.38 9.48 -14.03
CA TYR A 181 -5.25 9.85 -13.16
C TYR A 181 -4.47 11.05 -13.70
N GLN A 182 -4.23 11.11 -15.00
CA GLN A 182 -3.57 12.26 -15.63
C GLN A 182 -4.38 13.56 -15.43
N ARG A 183 -5.68 13.54 -15.73
CA ARG A 183 -6.54 14.71 -15.56
C ARG A 183 -6.71 15.14 -14.11
N SER A 184 -6.54 14.22 -13.19
CA SER A 184 -6.57 14.49 -11.74
C SER A 184 -5.19 14.82 -11.17
N HIS A 185 -4.17 14.97 -12.00
CA HIS A 185 -2.78 15.28 -11.62
C HIS A 185 -2.17 14.26 -10.63
N LEU A 186 -2.64 13.01 -10.64
CA LEU A 186 -2.11 11.92 -9.81
C LEU A 186 -0.86 11.35 -10.46
N GLY A 187 0.30 11.86 -10.06
CA GLY A 187 1.57 11.64 -10.75
C GLY A 187 2.36 10.41 -10.30
N TYR A 188 1.97 9.70 -9.23
CA TYR A 188 2.69 8.53 -8.71
C TYR A 188 1.74 7.33 -8.60
N LEU A 189 1.94 6.32 -9.44
CA LEU A 189 1.01 5.23 -9.63
C LEU A 189 1.66 3.86 -9.42
N GLN A 190 0.93 2.96 -8.77
CA GLN A 190 1.30 1.56 -8.65
C GLN A 190 0.08 0.69 -8.98
N PHE A 191 0.26 -0.25 -9.93
CA PHE A 191 -0.78 -1.19 -10.35
C PHE A 191 -0.47 -2.58 -9.82
N ILE A 192 -1.33 -3.11 -8.97
CA ILE A 192 -1.12 -4.34 -8.22
C ILE A 192 -2.06 -5.40 -8.78
N PRO A 193 -1.56 -6.54 -9.31
CA PRO A 193 -2.44 -7.61 -9.77
C PRO A 193 -3.26 -8.17 -8.61
N CYS A 194 -4.54 -8.39 -8.84
CA CYS A 194 -5.44 -9.03 -7.90
C CYS A 194 -4.98 -10.48 -7.63
N LEU A 195 -5.09 -10.92 -6.39
CA LEU A 195 -4.85 -12.30 -6.00
C LEU A 195 -6.18 -13.04 -5.85
N ASP A 196 -6.21 -14.30 -6.24
CA ASP A 196 -7.29 -15.21 -5.93
C ASP A 196 -7.22 -15.66 -4.45
N PRO A 197 -8.34 -16.10 -3.85
CA PRO A 197 -8.36 -16.56 -2.48
C PRO A 197 -7.44 -17.75 -2.25
N LEU A 198 -6.85 -17.82 -1.06
CA LEU A 198 -5.95 -18.92 -0.66
C LEU A 198 -6.69 -20.25 -0.65
N GLY A 199 -6.12 -21.25 -1.34
CA GLY A 199 -6.65 -22.62 -1.38
C GLY A 199 -7.82 -22.81 -2.34
N GLU A 200 -8.21 -21.81 -3.12
CA GLU A 200 -9.17 -21.92 -4.21
C GLU A 200 -8.46 -22.05 -5.57
N ALA A 201 -9.17 -22.59 -6.56
CA ALA A 201 -8.60 -22.70 -7.89
C ALA A 201 -8.50 -21.30 -8.55
N PRO A 202 -7.38 -20.98 -9.22
CA PRO A 202 -7.23 -19.69 -9.87
C PRO A 202 -8.28 -19.45 -10.94
N GLY A 203 -8.88 -18.26 -10.95
CA GLY A 203 -9.84 -17.85 -11.99
C GLY A 203 -11.30 -18.08 -11.64
N GLU A 204 -11.62 -18.63 -10.48
CA GLU A 204 -13.01 -18.98 -10.09
C GLU A 204 -13.83 -17.76 -9.63
N GLN A 205 -13.18 -16.71 -9.16
CA GLN A 205 -13.89 -15.53 -8.69
C GLN A 205 -14.28 -14.59 -9.85
N ASP A 206 -15.35 -13.82 -9.67
CA ASP A 206 -15.82 -12.83 -10.66
C ASP A 206 -14.80 -11.69 -10.89
N TYR A 207 -13.91 -11.46 -9.94
CA TYR A 207 -12.81 -10.50 -9.99
C TYR A 207 -11.46 -11.12 -10.38
N SER A 208 -11.33 -12.44 -10.48
CA SER A 208 -10.05 -13.11 -10.81
C SER A 208 -9.40 -12.54 -12.05
N LEU A 209 -8.10 -12.36 -12.00
CA LEU A 209 -7.30 -11.81 -13.09
C LEU A 209 -6.38 -12.87 -13.68
N SER A 210 -6.58 -13.22 -14.93
CA SER A 210 -5.67 -14.16 -15.61
C SER A 210 -4.33 -13.49 -15.96
N PRO A 211 -3.23 -14.25 -16.05
CA PRO A 211 -1.93 -13.71 -16.49
C PRO A 211 -2.00 -13.01 -17.85
N GLN A 212 -2.83 -13.54 -18.76
CA GLN A 212 -3.01 -12.97 -20.10
C GLN A 212 -3.74 -11.62 -20.06
N GLU A 213 -4.75 -11.47 -19.19
CA GLU A 213 -5.45 -10.19 -19.00
C GLU A 213 -4.52 -9.15 -18.39
N TYR A 214 -3.73 -9.54 -17.39
CA TYR A 214 -2.75 -8.65 -16.77
C TYR A 214 -1.64 -8.25 -17.76
N GLY A 215 -1.14 -9.19 -18.56
CA GLY A 215 -0.16 -8.89 -19.61
C GLY A 215 -0.68 -7.88 -20.63
N ARG A 216 -1.93 -8.08 -21.12
CA ARG A 216 -2.57 -7.11 -22.04
C ARG A 216 -2.77 -5.74 -21.39
N PHE A 217 -3.15 -5.72 -20.11
CA PHE A 217 -3.26 -4.47 -19.32
C PHE A 217 -1.93 -3.73 -19.28
N LEU A 218 -0.84 -4.42 -18.92
CA LEU A 218 0.48 -3.80 -18.84
C LEU A 218 0.99 -3.30 -20.19
N CYS A 219 0.81 -4.07 -21.28
CA CYS A 219 1.20 -3.62 -22.62
C CYS A 219 0.42 -2.36 -23.02
N ARG A 220 -0.90 -2.35 -22.82
CA ARG A 220 -1.70 -1.16 -23.16
C ARG A 220 -1.37 0.04 -22.29
N LEU A 221 -1.15 -0.17 -20.99
CA LEU A 221 -0.71 0.87 -20.06
C LEU A 221 0.64 1.45 -20.50
N PHE A 222 1.57 0.58 -20.91
CA PHE A 222 2.88 1.01 -21.40
C PHE A 222 2.76 1.87 -22.64
N ASP A 223 1.95 1.48 -23.63
CA ASP A 223 1.73 2.26 -24.85
C ASP A 223 1.24 3.68 -24.55
N LEU A 224 0.28 3.82 -23.63
CA LEU A 224 -0.24 5.11 -23.18
C LEU A 224 0.83 5.93 -22.47
N TRP A 225 1.52 5.30 -21.53
CA TRP A 225 2.59 5.91 -20.74
C TRP A 225 3.76 6.36 -21.65
N TYR A 226 4.17 5.53 -22.59
CA TYR A 226 5.28 5.84 -23.49
C TYR A 226 4.98 7.04 -24.39
N GLN A 227 3.77 7.15 -24.91
CA GLN A 227 3.35 8.33 -25.69
C GLN A 227 3.48 9.61 -24.88
N ASP A 228 3.08 9.60 -23.62
CA ASP A 228 3.17 10.75 -22.73
C ASP A 228 4.61 10.98 -22.22
N ALA A 229 5.41 9.91 -22.07
CA ALA A 229 6.83 10.00 -21.67
C ALA A 229 7.66 10.73 -22.74
N VAL A 230 7.42 10.49 -24.02
CA VAL A 230 8.06 11.24 -25.11
C VAL A 230 7.73 12.74 -25.02
N GLY A 231 6.51 13.10 -24.58
CA GLY A 231 6.08 14.48 -24.31
C GLY A 231 6.51 15.04 -22.95
N GLN A 232 7.26 14.29 -22.14
CA GLN A 232 7.65 14.65 -20.76
C GLN A 232 6.46 14.94 -19.82
N GLN A 233 5.34 14.29 -20.04
CA GLN A 233 4.10 14.44 -19.28
C GLN A 233 3.63 13.13 -18.61
N ALA A 234 4.43 12.06 -18.68
CA ALA A 234 4.07 10.79 -18.11
C ALA A 234 4.12 10.81 -16.58
N PRO A 235 3.17 10.17 -15.90
CA PRO A 235 3.27 9.91 -14.48
C PRO A 235 4.38 8.90 -14.18
N SER A 236 4.90 8.91 -12.95
CA SER A 236 5.73 7.84 -12.41
C SER A 236 4.87 6.58 -12.25
N ILE A 237 5.25 5.50 -12.93
CA ILE A 237 4.61 4.18 -12.79
C ILE A 237 5.65 3.21 -12.28
N ARG A 238 5.54 2.82 -11.02
CA ARG A 238 6.54 2.03 -10.30
C ARG A 238 6.96 0.76 -11.03
N GLN A 239 6.03 0.06 -11.70
CA GLN A 239 6.35 -1.14 -12.48
C GLN A 239 7.30 -0.85 -13.63
N PHE A 240 7.06 0.23 -14.36
CA PHE A 240 7.89 0.58 -15.52
C PHE A 240 9.25 1.10 -15.10
N GLU A 241 9.33 1.90 -14.04
CA GLU A 241 10.60 2.33 -13.46
C GLU A 241 11.44 1.13 -13.03
N ASN A 242 10.84 0.18 -12.30
CA ASN A 242 11.53 -1.03 -11.89
C ASN A 242 12.01 -1.88 -13.10
N TYR A 243 11.20 -2.00 -14.16
CA TYR A 243 11.62 -2.72 -15.37
C TYR A 243 12.77 -2.00 -16.08
N ILE A 244 12.71 -0.68 -16.20
CA ILE A 244 13.76 0.12 -16.85
C ILE A 244 15.05 0.02 -16.03
N GLU A 245 15.00 0.13 -14.72
CA GLU A 245 16.16 -0.03 -13.85
C GLU A 245 16.80 -1.42 -13.99
N MET A 246 15.99 -2.48 -14.05
CA MET A 246 16.48 -3.84 -14.29
C MET A 246 17.17 -3.98 -15.65
N LEU A 247 16.63 -3.35 -16.71
CA LEU A 247 17.27 -3.33 -18.03
C LEU A 247 18.58 -2.56 -18.03
N LEU A 248 18.73 -1.58 -17.15
CA LEU A 248 19.99 -0.83 -16.92
C LEU A 248 20.98 -1.57 -16.01
N GLY A 249 20.64 -2.76 -15.52
CA GLY A 249 21.52 -3.61 -14.70
C GLY A 249 21.37 -3.39 -13.19
N PHE A 250 20.39 -2.63 -12.73
CA PHE A 250 20.11 -2.51 -11.30
C PHE A 250 19.30 -3.71 -10.79
N PRO A 251 19.45 -4.08 -9.50
CA PRO A 251 18.62 -5.13 -8.91
C PRO A 251 17.14 -4.69 -8.87
N PRO A 252 16.18 -5.64 -8.97
CA PRO A 252 14.77 -5.31 -8.91
C PRO A 252 14.39 -4.72 -7.55
N GLU A 253 13.58 -3.65 -7.56
CA GLU A 253 13.03 -3.06 -6.34
C GLU A 253 11.93 -3.95 -5.74
N ALA A 254 11.12 -4.56 -6.60
CA ALA A 254 10.01 -5.42 -6.17
C ALA A 254 10.53 -6.78 -5.69
N CYS A 255 10.27 -7.16 -4.43
CA CYS A 255 10.73 -8.42 -3.84
C CYS A 255 10.26 -9.66 -4.64
N GLY A 256 9.07 -9.64 -5.24
CA GLY A 256 8.57 -10.71 -6.10
C GLY A 256 9.39 -10.94 -7.38
N MET A 257 10.24 -9.98 -7.78
CA MET A 257 11.16 -10.09 -8.92
C MET A 257 12.60 -10.40 -8.50
N ALA A 258 12.90 -10.27 -7.21
CA ALA A 258 14.25 -10.50 -6.69
C ALA A 258 14.61 -11.99 -6.55
N GLY A 259 13.62 -12.90 -6.65
CA GLY A 259 13.82 -14.34 -6.49
C GLY A 259 14.18 -14.79 -5.07
N VAL A 260 14.09 -13.88 -4.09
CA VAL A 260 14.37 -14.16 -2.68
C VAL A 260 13.26 -13.61 -1.79
N CYS A 261 12.95 -14.34 -0.72
CA CYS A 261 12.06 -13.90 0.35
C CYS A 261 12.87 -13.44 1.56
N GLY A 262 12.22 -12.80 2.54
CA GLY A 262 12.85 -12.41 3.80
C GLY A 262 13.55 -11.05 3.78
N MET A 263 13.29 -10.22 2.77
CA MET A 263 13.76 -8.83 2.76
C MET A 263 12.96 -7.94 3.73
N GLN A 264 11.72 -8.31 4.01
CA GLN A 264 10.80 -7.59 4.88
C GLN A 264 10.23 -8.55 5.94
N HIS A 265 10.21 -8.12 7.19
CA HIS A 265 9.56 -8.85 8.27
C HIS A 265 8.16 -8.28 8.52
N VAL A 266 7.17 -9.14 8.56
CA VAL A 266 5.79 -8.78 8.90
C VAL A 266 5.58 -8.96 10.40
N VAL A 267 5.05 -7.95 11.07
CA VAL A 267 4.75 -7.98 12.51
C VAL A 267 3.25 -7.83 12.71
N GLU A 268 2.63 -8.86 13.26
CA GLU A 268 1.21 -8.87 13.61
C GLU A 268 0.95 -8.07 14.89
N ALA A 269 -0.31 -7.73 15.17
CA ALA A 269 -0.67 -6.89 16.32
C ALA A 269 -0.31 -7.52 17.68
N ASP A 270 -0.22 -8.83 17.78
CA ASP A 270 0.23 -9.56 18.98
C ASP A 270 1.77 -9.60 19.16
N GLY A 271 2.52 -9.09 18.19
CA GLY A 271 3.98 -9.12 18.16
C GLY A 271 4.60 -10.35 17.49
N SER A 272 3.80 -11.26 16.96
CA SER A 272 4.28 -12.39 16.14
C SER A 272 4.98 -11.85 14.88
N VAL A 273 6.13 -12.43 14.52
CA VAL A 273 6.95 -11.99 13.38
C VAL A 273 7.03 -13.08 12.33
N TYR A 274 6.78 -12.70 11.09
CA TYR A 274 6.81 -13.58 9.91
C TYR A 274 7.84 -13.07 8.89
N PRO A 275 8.41 -13.96 8.09
CA PRO A 275 9.33 -13.59 6.99
C PRO A 275 8.62 -12.85 5.86
#